data_1cba5661d69d2dc1511142bfbc8e09b5
#
_entry.id   1cba5661d69d2dc1511142bfbc8e09b5
#
_cell.length_a   1.000
_cell.length_b   1.000
_cell.length_c   1.000
_cell.angle_alpha   90.00
_cell.angle_beta   90.00
_cell.angle_gamma   90.00
#
_symmetry.space_group_name_H-M   'P 1'
#
loop_
_entity.id
_entity.type
_entity.pdbx_description
1 polymer ?
#
loop_
_entity_poly.entity_id
_entity_poly.type
_entity_poly.pdbx_seq_one_letter_code
_entity_poly.pdbx_strand_id
1 'polypeptide(L)'
;MQPIIDIHVHIMPYHMMKPSAMALMRHGRKDYADVERYCADPREFLGLLDRLGVERAGLINYVSPHIIGFTPEVNDWIAQYCKAAPDRLIAFGGVLPGTVPDPGAEVDRMAKIGIRAIKMHPSHQVLSPNAYMDGNRGLAAIYERAQANGLPVMIHTGTSIFPGARNLHAQPMLCDDVSIDYPDLVVILAHGGRPLWMNEAFFLVRRHKNMYMDISGIPPQKLLEYFPRIEDIADKVLWGTDWPGPGVPEIKGNIEKFRALPIHDEAKRKILYDNAARLFPR
;
A
#
# COMPACT_ATOMS: atom_id res chain seq x y z
N MET A 1 20.88 13.73 7.10
CA MET A 1 19.84 12.89 7.73
C MET A 1 19.58 11.73 6.77
N GLN A 2 19.37 10.50 7.25
CA GLN A 2 19.10 9.35 6.36
C GLN A 2 17.82 9.59 5.58
N PRO A 3 17.81 9.42 4.24
CA PRO A 3 16.61 9.60 3.43
C PRO A 3 15.52 8.55 3.80
N ILE A 4 14.27 8.88 3.50
CA ILE A 4 13.12 8.03 3.79
C ILE A 4 12.29 7.87 2.51
N ILE A 5 11.82 6.65 2.26
CA ILE A 5 10.77 6.38 1.30
C ILE A 5 9.55 5.88 2.08
N ASP A 6 8.47 6.66 2.08
CA ASP A 6 7.18 6.25 2.66
C ASP A 6 6.32 5.64 1.54
N ILE A 7 6.28 4.30 1.46
CA ILE A 7 5.60 3.64 0.33
C ILE A 7 4.08 3.52 0.50
N HIS A 8 3.52 4.04 1.60
CA HIS A 8 2.10 3.85 1.88
C HIS A 8 1.45 5.13 2.42
N VAL A 9 1.11 6.01 1.50
CA VAL A 9 0.41 7.28 1.79
C VAL A 9 -0.86 7.37 0.96
N HIS A 10 -1.95 7.85 1.54
CA HIS A 10 -3.25 7.99 0.89
C HIS A 10 -3.49 9.43 0.39
N ILE A 11 -2.92 9.78 -0.76
CA ILE A 11 -3.32 10.95 -1.53
C ILE A 11 -4.40 10.49 -2.52
N MET A 12 -5.63 10.99 -2.37
CA MET A 12 -6.82 10.40 -2.98
C MET A 12 -7.75 11.44 -3.60
N PRO A 13 -8.55 11.08 -4.63
CA PRO A 13 -9.58 11.96 -5.19
C PRO A 13 -10.83 12.00 -4.30
N TYR A 14 -10.86 12.87 -3.31
CA TYR A 14 -11.98 12.94 -2.36
C TYR A 14 -13.34 13.16 -3.03
N HIS A 15 -13.39 13.82 -4.21
CA HIS A 15 -14.62 14.02 -4.96
C HIS A 15 -15.24 12.71 -5.49
N MET A 16 -14.47 11.64 -5.59
CA MET A 16 -14.95 10.30 -5.97
C MET A 16 -15.40 9.47 -4.76
N MET A 17 -15.09 9.93 -3.55
CA MET A 17 -15.31 9.15 -2.33
C MET A 17 -16.78 9.17 -1.90
N LYS A 18 -17.29 8.01 -1.46
CA LYS A 18 -18.62 7.92 -0.84
C LYS A 18 -18.70 8.74 0.45
N PRO A 19 -19.86 9.34 0.76
CA PRO A 19 -20.03 10.11 2.01
C PRO A 19 -19.69 9.34 3.27
N SER A 20 -20.03 8.04 3.34
CA SER A 20 -19.72 7.18 4.50
C SER A 20 -18.22 6.96 4.69
N ALA A 21 -17.48 6.75 3.60
CA ALA A 21 -16.03 6.62 3.64
C ALA A 21 -15.38 7.96 3.99
N MET A 22 -15.86 9.06 3.41
CA MET A 22 -15.42 10.42 3.72
C MET A 22 -15.60 10.75 5.20
N ALA A 23 -16.76 10.43 5.79
CA ALA A 23 -17.05 10.67 7.20
C ALA A 23 -16.04 9.95 8.11
N LEU A 24 -15.67 8.70 7.76
CA LEU A 24 -14.67 7.94 8.50
C LEU A 24 -13.27 8.54 8.39
N MET A 25 -12.88 8.98 7.18
CA MET A 25 -11.58 9.63 6.94
C MET A 25 -11.45 10.96 7.69
N ARG A 26 -12.55 11.70 7.85
CA ARG A 26 -12.61 12.97 8.60
C ARG A 26 -12.66 12.78 10.11
N HIS A 27 -13.16 11.64 10.57
CA HIS A 27 -13.42 11.42 11.99
C HIS A 27 -12.16 11.63 12.86
N GLY A 28 -12.26 12.54 13.82
CA GLY A 28 -11.17 12.84 14.76
C GLY A 28 -9.96 13.58 14.19
N ARG A 29 -9.96 13.96 12.88
CA ARG A 29 -8.86 14.72 12.26
C ARG A 29 -9.02 16.22 12.45
N LYS A 30 -7.97 16.86 12.97
CA LYS A 30 -7.88 18.33 13.09
C LYS A 30 -7.24 18.99 11.85
N ASP A 31 -6.46 18.21 11.09
CA ASP A 31 -5.68 18.65 9.93
C ASP A 31 -6.37 18.34 8.59
N TYR A 32 -7.68 18.12 8.61
CA TYR A 32 -8.39 17.63 7.42
C TYR A 32 -8.31 18.63 6.23
N ALA A 33 -8.38 19.93 6.49
CA ALA A 33 -8.24 20.95 5.46
C ALA A 33 -6.85 20.92 4.79
N ASP A 34 -5.80 20.62 5.54
CA ASP A 34 -4.45 20.43 4.99
C ASP A 34 -4.38 19.17 4.12
N VAL A 35 -5.01 18.08 4.56
CA VAL A 35 -5.11 16.85 3.77
C VAL A 35 -5.80 17.09 2.43
N GLU A 36 -6.93 17.82 2.43
CA GLU A 36 -7.64 18.20 1.19
C GLU A 36 -6.74 19.02 0.26
N ARG A 37 -5.99 19.96 0.81
CA ARG A 37 -5.05 20.80 0.03
C ARG A 37 -3.93 19.94 -0.57
N TYR A 38 -3.34 19.01 0.18
CA TYR A 38 -2.33 18.09 -0.34
C TYR A 38 -2.88 17.17 -1.42
N CYS A 39 -4.10 16.70 -1.30
CA CYS A 39 -4.75 15.91 -2.35
C CYS A 39 -5.08 16.71 -3.61
N ALA A 40 -5.33 18.02 -3.47
CA ALA A 40 -5.66 18.91 -4.58
C ALA A 40 -4.43 19.39 -5.37
N ASP A 41 -3.28 19.61 -4.69
CA ASP A 41 -2.06 20.14 -5.33
C ASP A 41 -0.82 19.33 -4.94
N PRO A 42 -0.20 18.62 -5.90
CA PRO A 42 1.01 17.84 -5.64
C PRO A 42 2.19 18.70 -5.16
N ARG A 43 2.26 19.99 -5.47
CA ARG A 43 3.32 20.89 -5.00
C ARG A 43 3.22 21.11 -3.50
N GLU A 44 2.01 21.25 -2.98
CA GLU A 44 1.76 21.37 -1.54
C GLU A 44 2.19 20.11 -0.80
N PHE A 45 1.87 18.93 -1.37
CA PHE A 45 2.30 17.66 -0.80
C PHE A 45 3.82 17.47 -0.86
N LEU A 46 4.47 17.82 -1.97
CA LEU A 46 5.93 17.79 -2.09
C LEU A 46 6.59 18.69 -1.04
N GLY A 47 6.04 19.88 -0.80
CA GLY A 47 6.48 20.77 0.26
C GLY A 47 6.35 20.16 1.66
N LEU A 48 5.31 19.35 1.92
CA LEU A 48 5.21 18.57 3.15
C LEU A 48 6.33 17.52 3.23
N LEU A 49 6.55 16.74 2.18
CA LEU A 49 7.61 15.70 2.14
C LEU A 49 8.99 16.32 2.41
N ASP A 50 9.29 17.49 1.84
CA ASP A 50 10.55 18.22 2.05
C ASP A 50 10.74 18.59 3.51
N ARG A 51 9.70 19.15 4.14
CA ARG A 51 9.75 19.51 5.59
C ARG A 51 9.97 18.30 6.49
N LEU A 52 9.53 17.11 6.06
CA LEU A 52 9.63 15.86 6.83
C LEU A 52 10.91 15.07 6.54
N GLY A 53 11.69 15.45 5.53
CA GLY A 53 12.84 14.69 5.06
C GLY A 53 12.45 13.36 4.39
N VAL A 54 11.24 13.29 3.83
CA VAL A 54 10.76 12.15 3.03
C VAL A 54 11.15 12.38 1.59
N GLU A 55 12.03 11.56 1.06
CA GLU A 55 12.55 11.71 -0.29
C GLU A 55 11.52 11.30 -1.33
N ARG A 56 10.80 10.19 -1.09
CA ARG A 56 9.81 9.63 -2.02
C ARG A 56 8.60 9.12 -1.26
N ALA A 57 7.44 9.15 -1.93
CA ALA A 57 6.21 8.60 -1.37
C ALA A 57 5.46 7.71 -2.37
N GLY A 58 5.01 6.55 -1.91
CA GLY A 58 4.07 5.67 -2.62
C GLY A 58 2.64 6.11 -2.33
N LEU A 59 1.91 6.51 -3.37
CA LEU A 59 0.57 7.09 -3.26
C LEU A 59 -0.48 6.03 -3.58
N ILE A 60 -1.14 5.53 -2.54
CA ILE A 60 -2.00 4.36 -2.61
C ILE A 60 -3.40 4.74 -3.09
N ASN A 61 -3.77 4.18 -4.24
CA ASN A 61 -5.14 4.20 -4.75
C ASN A 61 -5.52 2.81 -5.30
N TYR A 62 -6.80 2.50 -5.31
CA TYR A 62 -7.32 1.20 -5.78
C TYR A 62 -8.81 1.29 -6.11
N VAL A 63 -9.27 0.44 -7.02
CA VAL A 63 -10.68 0.37 -7.42
C VAL A 63 -11.50 -0.32 -6.32
N SER A 64 -12.48 0.39 -5.78
CA SER A 64 -13.43 -0.12 -4.77
C SER A 64 -14.73 0.70 -4.80
N PRO A 65 -15.61 0.50 -5.81
CA PRO A 65 -16.81 1.33 -5.97
C PRO A 65 -17.82 1.13 -4.85
N HIS A 66 -17.85 -0.05 -4.23
CA HIS A 66 -18.88 -0.38 -3.22
C HIS A 66 -18.53 0.17 -1.83
N ILE A 67 -17.28 0.18 -1.41
CA ILE A 67 -16.86 0.61 -0.07
C ILE A 67 -16.38 2.07 -0.08
N ILE A 68 -15.41 2.40 -0.92
CA ILE A 68 -14.81 3.74 -0.95
C ILE A 68 -15.50 4.67 -1.95
N GLY A 69 -15.95 4.14 -3.09
CA GLY A 69 -16.52 4.89 -4.21
C GLY A 69 -15.60 4.98 -5.43
N PHE A 70 -14.36 4.50 -5.32
CA PHE A 70 -13.36 4.64 -6.38
C PHE A 70 -13.65 3.67 -7.53
N THR A 71 -13.90 4.22 -8.69
CA THR A 71 -14.05 3.56 -9.99
C THR A 71 -12.68 3.47 -10.71
N PRO A 72 -12.56 2.81 -11.86
CA PRO A 72 -11.29 2.69 -12.59
C PRO A 72 -10.60 4.02 -12.93
N GLU A 73 -11.35 5.12 -13.01
CA GLU A 73 -10.82 6.48 -13.25
C GLU A 73 -9.84 6.96 -12.16
N VAL A 74 -9.85 6.31 -10.98
CA VAL A 74 -8.86 6.60 -9.94
C VAL A 74 -7.42 6.36 -10.40
N ASN A 75 -7.22 5.44 -11.34
CA ASN A 75 -5.91 5.14 -11.92
C ASN A 75 -5.37 6.31 -12.75
N ASP A 76 -6.22 6.91 -13.56
CA ASP A 76 -5.84 8.08 -14.38
C ASP A 76 -5.58 9.30 -13.48
N TRP A 77 -6.39 9.48 -12.45
CA TRP A 77 -6.22 10.56 -11.49
C TRP A 77 -4.86 10.49 -10.79
N ILE A 78 -4.49 9.33 -10.23
CA ILE A 78 -3.22 9.22 -9.50
C ILE A 78 -2.02 9.26 -10.43
N ALA A 79 -2.13 8.68 -11.62
CA ALA A 79 -1.09 8.79 -12.63
C ALA A 79 -0.83 10.26 -13.00
N GLN A 80 -1.90 11.05 -13.21
CA GLN A 80 -1.79 12.48 -13.51
C GLN A 80 -1.19 13.26 -12.34
N TYR A 81 -1.60 12.96 -11.10
CA TYR A 81 -1.06 13.60 -9.90
C TYR A 81 0.45 13.38 -9.77
N CYS A 82 0.92 12.15 -9.98
CA CYS A 82 2.34 11.79 -9.85
C CYS A 82 3.24 12.35 -10.96
N LYS A 83 2.68 12.78 -12.10
CA LYS A 83 3.46 13.45 -13.17
C LYS A 83 4.14 14.75 -12.73
N ALA A 84 3.67 15.36 -11.65
CA ALA A 84 4.30 16.58 -11.11
C ALA A 84 5.74 16.35 -10.61
N ALA A 85 6.06 15.12 -10.16
CA ALA A 85 7.39 14.74 -9.71
C ALA A 85 7.54 13.20 -9.79
N PRO A 86 7.71 12.61 -10.97
CA PRO A 86 7.71 11.15 -11.17
C PRO A 86 8.84 10.44 -10.45
N ASP A 87 9.95 11.14 -10.18
CA ASP A 87 11.08 10.60 -9.40
C ASP A 87 10.81 10.59 -7.88
N ARG A 88 9.79 11.31 -7.43
CA ARG A 88 9.44 11.49 -6.01
C ARG A 88 8.12 10.80 -5.64
N LEU A 89 7.15 10.78 -6.54
CA LEU A 89 5.79 10.28 -6.32
C LEU A 89 5.59 8.97 -7.06
N ILE A 90 5.40 7.88 -6.34
CA ILE A 90 5.25 6.53 -6.89
C ILE A 90 3.75 6.23 -6.95
N ALA A 91 3.19 6.17 -8.16
CA ALA A 91 1.76 5.93 -8.34
C ALA A 91 1.39 4.46 -8.11
N PHE A 92 0.48 4.21 -7.17
CA PHE A 92 -0.19 2.92 -7.00
C PHE A 92 -1.61 3.04 -7.53
N GLY A 93 -2.00 2.14 -8.40
CA GLY A 93 -3.37 2.01 -8.90
C GLY A 93 -3.94 0.63 -8.56
N GLY A 94 -5.10 0.31 -9.06
CA GLY A 94 -5.69 -1.01 -8.83
C GLY A 94 -6.70 -1.42 -9.87
N VAL A 95 -6.96 -2.71 -9.93
CA VAL A 95 -7.99 -3.30 -10.79
C VAL A 95 -8.89 -4.19 -9.94
N LEU A 96 -10.19 -4.11 -10.18
CA LEU A 96 -11.16 -5.05 -9.63
C LEU A 96 -11.80 -5.80 -10.80
N PRO A 97 -11.68 -7.13 -10.88
CA PRO A 97 -12.38 -7.91 -11.90
C PRO A 97 -13.87 -7.59 -11.93
N GLY A 98 -14.43 -7.43 -13.13
CA GLY A 98 -15.83 -7.06 -13.33
C GLY A 98 -16.11 -5.55 -13.38
N THR A 99 -15.15 -4.69 -13.09
CA THR A 99 -15.29 -3.24 -13.27
C THR A 99 -14.75 -2.74 -14.61
N VAL A 100 -13.97 -3.57 -15.29
CA VAL A 100 -13.42 -3.32 -16.63
C VAL A 100 -13.61 -4.56 -17.51
N PRO A 101 -13.76 -4.41 -18.83
CA PRO A 101 -13.95 -5.54 -19.75
C PRO A 101 -12.79 -6.55 -19.74
N ASP A 102 -11.57 -6.06 -19.70
CA ASP A 102 -10.34 -6.87 -19.69
C ASP A 102 -9.39 -6.38 -18.59
N PRO A 103 -9.35 -7.07 -17.43
CA PRO A 103 -8.48 -6.72 -16.33
C PRO A 103 -6.97 -6.78 -16.66
N GLY A 104 -6.56 -7.71 -17.54
CA GLY A 104 -5.17 -7.80 -17.97
C GLY A 104 -4.75 -6.62 -18.83
N ALA A 105 -5.57 -6.26 -19.82
CA ALA A 105 -5.32 -5.07 -20.64
C ALA A 105 -5.31 -3.78 -19.82
N GLU A 106 -6.12 -3.69 -18.78
CA GLU A 106 -6.10 -2.55 -17.85
C GLU A 106 -4.77 -2.47 -17.08
N VAL A 107 -4.20 -3.59 -16.62
CA VAL A 107 -2.85 -3.61 -16.01
C VAL A 107 -1.80 -3.09 -16.99
N ASP A 108 -1.84 -3.52 -18.26
CA ASP A 108 -0.92 -3.03 -19.28
C ASP A 108 -1.09 -1.53 -19.55
N ARG A 109 -2.33 -1.05 -19.55
CA ARG A 109 -2.64 0.37 -19.67
C ARG A 109 -2.07 1.16 -18.50
N MET A 110 -2.28 0.66 -17.28
CA MET A 110 -1.78 1.27 -16.05
C MET A 110 -0.26 1.43 -16.09
N ALA A 111 0.49 0.40 -16.48
CA ALA A 111 1.94 0.48 -16.66
C ALA A 111 2.34 1.60 -17.64
N LYS A 112 1.64 1.71 -18.78
CA LYS A 112 1.90 2.73 -19.82
C LYS A 112 1.63 4.16 -19.34
N ILE A 113 0.66 4.38 -18.47
CA ILE A 113 0.36 5.73 -17.93
C ILE A 113 1.21 6.12 -16.73
N GLY A 114 2.13 5.22 -16.28
CA GLY A 114 3.08 5.51 -15.22
C GLY A 114 2.69 4.99 -13.83
N ILE A 115 1.71 4.09 -13.71
CA ILE A 115 1.48 3.32 -12.48
C ILE A 115 2.68 2.40 -12.26
N ARG A 116 3.20 2.39 -11.04
CA ARG A 116 4.43 1.66 -10.67
C ARG A 116 4.17 0.45 -9.76
N ALA A 117 2.96 0.30 -9.25
CA ALA A 117 2.52 -0.86 -8.48
C ALA A 117 0.99 -0.98 -8.48
N ILE A 118 0.50 -2.18 -8.23
CA ILE A 118 -0.92 -2.45 -8.08
C ILE A 118 -1.26 -2.56 -6.60
N LYS A 119 -2.32 -1.88 -6.16
CA LYS A 119 -2.94 -2.07 -4.85
C LYS A 119 -4.18 -2.91 -4.98
N MET A 120 -4.21 -4.02 -4.25
CA MET A 120 -5.39 -4.81 -3.98
C MET A 120 -5.85 -4.59 -2.53
N HIS A 121 -7.14 -4.40 -2.32
CA HIS A 121 -7.72 -4.28 -0.99
C HIS A 121 -8.82 -5.34 -0.79
N PRO A 122 -8.45 -6.59 -0.45
CA PRO A 122 -9.36 -7.73 -0.41
C PRO A 122 -10.64 -7.49 0.39
N SER A 123 -10.54 -6.88 1.59
CA SER A 123 -11.70 -6.57 2.42
C SER A 123 -12.68 -5.60 1.76
N HIS A 124 -12.20 -4.62 0.99
CA HIS A 124 -13.04 -3.62 0.31
C HIS A 124 -13.52 -4.08 -1.06
N GLN A 125 -12.77 -4.94 -1.71
CA GLN A 125 -13.10 -5.51 -3.01
C GLN A 125 -13.95 -6.77 -2.87
N VAL A 126 -14.07 -7.32 -1.65
CA VAL A 126 -14.75 -8.59 -1.34
C VAL A 126 -14.21 -9.70 -2.26
N LEU A 127 -12.88 -9.76 -2.37
CA LEU A 127 -12.17 -10.65 -3.29
C LEU A 127 -10.92 -11.19 -2.60
N SER A 128 -10.86 -12.50 -2.41
CA SER A 128 -9.67 -13.17 -1.83
C SER A 128 -8.49 -13.11 -2.80
N PRO A 129 -7.26 -12.92 -2.31
CA PRO A 129 -6.06 -12.89 -3.16
C PRO A 129 -5.90 -14.14 -4.03
N ASN A 130 -6.29 -15.31 -3.53
CA ASN A 130 -6.21 -16.59 -4.24
C ASN A 130 -7.49 -16.99 -4.98
N ALA A 131 -8.47 -16.10 -5.14
CA ALA A 131 -9.76 -16.43 -5.80
C ALA A 131 -9.61 -16.86 -7.28
N TYR A 132 -8.45 -16.67 -7.89
CA TYR A 132 -8.15 -17.22 -9.21
C TYR A 132 -8.17 -18.76 -9.23
N MET A 133 -7.83 -19.40 -8.11
CA MET A 133 -7.91 -20.87 -7.94
C MET A 133 -9.38 -21.34 -8.00
N ASP A 134 -10.32 -20.50 -7.61
CA ASP A 134 -11.75 -20.75 -7.68
C ASP A 134 -12.37 -20.28 -9.01
N GLY A 135 -11.55 -20.06 -10.03
CA GLY A 135 -11.98 -19.74 -11.39
C GLY A 135 -12.12 -18.25 -11.70
N ASN A 136 -11.65 -17.33 -10.84
CA ASN A 136 -11.62 -15.90 -11.19
C ASN A 136 -10.47 -15.60 -12.19
N ARG A 137 -10.77 -15.81 -13.49
CA ARG A 137 -9.79 -15.58 -14.57
C ARG A 137 -9.31 -14.13 -14.67
N GLY A 138 -10.16 -13.17 -14.30
CA GLY A 138 -9.78 -11.76 -14.30
C GLY A 138 -8.69 -11.47 -13.26
N LEU A 139 -8.73 -12.12 -12.09
CA LEU A 139 -7.68 -11.99 -11.07
C LEU A 139 -6.37 -12.67 -11.53
N ALA A 140 -6.45 -13.85 -12.16
CA ALA A 140 -5.29 -14.51 -12.75
C ALA A 140 -4.60 -13.58 -13.77
N ALA A 141 -5.37 -13.00 -14.70
CA ALA A 141 -4.86 -12.07 -15.69
C ALA A 141 -4.17 -10.83 -15.07
N ILE A 142 -4.70 -10.31 -13.95
CA ILE A 142 -4.06 -9.21 -13.21
C ILE A 142 -2.66 -9.62 -12.73
N TYR A 143 -2.50 -10.78 -12.10
CA TYR A 143 -1.20 -11.24 -11.59
C TYR A 143 -0.23 -11.55 -12.72
N GLU A 144 -0.69 -12.25 -13.77
CA GLU A 144 0.11 -12.54 -14.97
C GLU A 144 0.66 -11.25 -15.61
N ARG A 145 -0.21 -10.24 -15.81
CA ARG A 145 0.20 -8.98 -16.41
C ARG A 145 1.02 -8.11 -15.47
N ALA A 146 0.76 -8.13 -14.17
CA ALA A 146 1.58 -7.46 -13.18
C ALA A 146 3.01 -8.02 -13.18
N GLN A 147 3.15 -9.36 -13.15
CA GLN A 147 4.45 -10.04 -13.24
C GLN A 147 5.17 -9.69 -14.55
N ALA A 148 4.48 -9.77 -15.70
CA ALA A 148 5.05 -9.48 -17.01
C ALA A 148 5.52 -8.02 -17.17
N ASN A 149 4.85 -7.07 -16.50
CA ASN A 149 5.23 -5.65 -16.50
C ASN A 149 6.20 -5.29 -15.36
N GLY A 150 6.59 -6.23 -14.50
CA GLY A 150 7.44 -5.96 -13.35
C GLY A 150 6.79 -5.05 -12.30
N LEU A 151 5.46 -5.04 -12.22
CA LEU A 151 4.70 -4.26 -11.26
C LEU A 151 4.52 -5.05 -9.97
N PRO A 152 5.03 -4.61 -8.81
CA PRO A 152 4.68 -5.20 -7.53
C PRO A 152 3.17 -5.13 -7.27
N VAL A 153 2.64 -6.16 -6.59
CA VAL A 153 1.25 -6.14 -6.10
C VAL A 153 1.27 -6.00 -4.59
N MET A 154 0.79 -4.87 -4.11
CA MET A 154 0.58 -4.63 -2.68
C MET A 154 -0.84 -5.07 -2.30
N ILE A 155 -0.94 -6.07 -1.43
CA ILE A 155 -2.20 -6.64 -0.97
C ILE A 155 -2.43 -6.20 0.48
N HIS A 156 -3.59 -5.56 0.72
CA HIS A 156 -3.99 -5.24 2.09
C HIS A 156 -4.18 -6.54 2.89
N THR A 157 -3.47 -6.66 3.99
CA THR A 157 -3.59 -7.77 4.94
C THR A 157 -3.87 -7.22 6.33
N GLY A 158 -4.80 -7.85 7.04
CA GLY A 158 -5.26 -7.34 8.32
C GLY A 158 -6.69 -6.83 8.27
N THR A 159 -7.08 -6.10 9.31
CA THR A 159 -8.48 -5.66 9.45
C THR A 159 -8.72 -4.28 8.84
N SER A 160 -9.94 -4.09 8.34
CA SER A 160 -10.50 -2.80 7.95
C SER A 160 -11.73 -2.49 8.79
N ILE A 161 -11.87 -1.22 9.18
CA ILE A 161 -13.02 -0.72 9.96
C ILE A 161 -14.09 -0.06 9.07
N PHE A 162 -13.87 0.01 7.76
CA PHE A 162 -14.85 0.61 6.85
C PHE A 162 -16.13 -0.21 6.79
N PRO A 163 -17.31 0.44 6.89
CA PRO A 163 -18.60 -0.25 6.80
C PRO A 163 -18.73 -1.07 5.52
N GLY A 164 -19.10 -2.34 5.66
CA GLY A 164 -19.23 -3.28 4.55
C GLY A 164 -17.96 -4.05 4.18
N ALA A 165 -16.80 -3.70 4.75
CA ALA A 165 -15.57 -4.47 4.54
C ALA A 165 -15.70 -5.91 5.06
N ARG A 166 -15.13 -6.88 4.32
CA ARG A 166 -15.14 -8.30 4.67
C ARG A 166 -13.73 -8.77 5.02
N ASN A 167 -13.36 -8.72 6.30
CA ASN A 167 -11.99 -8.91 6.76
C ASN A 167 -11.40 -10.31 6.50
N LEU A 168 -12.22 -11.35 6.40
CA LEU A 168 -11.73 -12.71 6.10
C LEU A 168 -10.99 -12.80 4.77
N HIS A 169 -11.29 -11.95 3.80
CA HIS A 169 -10.55 -11.89 2.53
C HIS A 169 -9.13 -11.34 2.67
N ALA A 170 -8.80 -10.70 3.79
CA ALA A 170 -7.49 -10.07 4.01
C ALA A 170 -6.57 -10.87 4.95
N GLN A 171 -6.81 -12.16 5.12
CA GLN A 171 -5.90 -13.05 5.82
C GLN A 171 -4.61 -13.22 4.99
N PRO A 172 -3.42 -13.01 5.57
CA PRO A 172 -2.16 -13.13 4.84
C PRO A 172 -1.95 -14.49 4.18
N MET A 173 -2.41 -15.60 4.81
CA MET A 173 -2.24 -16.94 4.27
C MET A 173 -2.87 -17.13 2.87
N LEU A 174 -3.86 -16.33 2.49
CA LEU A 174 -4.41 -16.32 1.14
C LEU A 174 -3.41 -15.80 0.08
N CYS A 175 -2.31 -15.17 0.50
CA CYS A 175 -1.24 -14.72 -0.38
C CYS A 175 -0.14 -15.79 -0.57
N ASP A 176 -0.17 -16.90 0.18
CA ASP A 176 0.77 -18.02 0.02
C ASP A 176 0.71 -18.59 -1.39
N ASP A 177 -0.51 -18.91 -1.84
CA ASP A 177 -0.78 -19.44 -3.18
C ASP A 177 -0.30 -18.46 -4.27
N VAL A 178 -0.53 -17.17 -4.10
CA VAL A 178 -0.09 -16.13 -5.07
C VAL A 178 1.43 -16.16 -5.25
N SER A 179 2.20 -16.27 -4.17
CA SER A 179 3.67 -16.31 -4.25
C SER A 179 4.22 -17.64 -4.78
N ILE A 180 3.45 -18.73 -4.68
CA ILE A 180 3.79 -20.04 -5.25
C ILE A 180 3.55 -20.02 -6.78
N ASP A 181 2.35 -19.57 -7.18
CA ASP A 181 1.91 -19.66 -8.57
C ASP A 181 2.51 -18.55 -9.47
N TYR A 182 2.89 -17.41 -8.86
CA TYR A 182 3.53 -16.27 -9.53
C TYR A 182 4.90 -15.97 -8.89
N PRO A 183 5.91 -16.83 -9.09
CA PRO A 183 7.19 -16.77 -8.34
C PRO A 183 8.06 -15.56 -8.65
N ASP A 184 7.85 -14.89 -9.77
CA ASP A 184 8.57 -13.67 -10.16
C ASP A 184 7.78 -12.38 -9.86
N LEU A 185 6.53 -12.52 -9.41
CA LEU A 185 5.71 -11.40 -8.94
C LEU A 185 6.18 -10.96 -7.55
N VAL A 186 6.54 -9.69 -7.40
CA VAL A 186 6.77 -9.11 -6.08
C VAL A 186 5.42 -8.88 -5.38
N VAL A 187 5.20 -9.54 -4.25
CA VAL A 187 4.01 -9.38 -3.40
C VAL A 187 4.38 -8.61 -2.14
N ILE A 188 3.63 -7.56 -1.81
CA ILE A 188 3.83 -6.76 -0.61
C ILE A 188 2.60 -6.90 0.28
N LEU A 189 2.76 -7.52 1.46
CA LEU A 189 1.71 -7.62 2.47
C LEU A 189 1.59 -6.28 3.19
N ALA A 190 0.61 -5.47 2.84
CA ALA A 190 0.39 -4.20 3.52
C ALA A 190 -0.07 -4.42 4.97
N HIS A 191 0.50 -3.65 5.90
CA HIS A 191 0.20 -3.68 7.33
C HIS A 191 0.60 -4.97 8.08
N GLY A 192 1.29 -5.91 7.42
CA GLY A 192 1.79 -7.13 8.06
C GLY A 192 0.71 -7.95 8.79
N GLY A 193 -0.54 -7.97 8.32
CA GLY A 193 -1.64 -8.75 8.91
C GLY A 193 -2.26 -8.16 10.19
N ARG A 194 -1.93 -6.90 10.56
CA ARG A 194 -2.37 -6.28 11.83
C ARG A 194 -3.90 -6.23 12.00
N PRO A 195 -4.45 -6.32 13.19
CA PRO A 195 -3.80 -6.72 14.46
C PRO A 195 -3.97 -8.21 14.77
N LEU A 196 -4.45 -9.03 13.82
CA LEU A 196 -4.87 -10.41 14.09
C LEU A 196 -3.93 -11.48 13.54
N TRP A 197 -3.18 -11.22 12.45
CA TRP A 197 -2.48 -12.23 11.67
C TRP A 197 -0.98 -11.91 11.44
N MET A 198 -0.31 -11.27 12.42
CA MET A 198 1.09 -10.88 12.28
C MET A 198 2.05 -12.06 12.16
N ASN A 199 1.76 -13.18 12.85
CA ASN A 199 2.59 -14.37 12.80
C ASN A 199 2.56 -15.03 11.40
N GLU A 200 1.39 -15.05 10.78
CA GLU A 200 1.20 -15.57 9.42
C GLU A 200 1.96 -14.71 8.41
N ALA A 201 1.84 -13.37 8.52
CA ALA A 201 2.58 -12.46 7.66
C ALA A 201 4.10 -12.63 7.83
N PHE A 202 4.59 -12.72 9.07
CA PHE A 202 6.01 -12.95 9.36
C PHE A 202 6.51 -14.28 8.78
N PHE A 203 5.72 -15.35 8.95
CA PHE A 203 6.03 -16.65 8.36
C PHE A 203 6.16 -16.57 6.84
N LEU A 204 5.20 -15.97 6.17
CA LEU A 204 5.15 -15.87 4.70
C LEU A 204 6.32 -15.05 4.13
N VAL A 205 6.65 -13.92 4.75
CA VAL A 205 7.81 -13.09 4.34
C VAL A 205 9.12 -13.86 4.47
N ARG A 206 9.26 -14.72 5.49
CA ARG A 206 10.42 -15.61 5.60
C ARG A 206 10.43 -16.72 4.58
N ARG A 207 9.26 -17.30 4.29
CA ARG A 207 9.10 -18.44 3.40
C ARG A 207 9.41 -18.10 1.95
N HIS A 208 8.87 -16.97 1.44
CA HIS A 208 8.90 -16.63 0.02
C HIS A 208 9.96 -15.57 -0.30
N LYS A 209 10.78 -15.82 -1.34
CA LYS A 209 11.83 -14.88 -1.79
C LYS A 209 11.25 -13.58 -2.37
N ASN A 210 10.06 -13.68 -2.98
CA ASN A 210 9.35 -12.60 -3.69
C ASN A 210 8.33 -11.86 -2.80
N MET A 211 8.23 -12.20 -1.52
CA MET A 211 7.28 -11.57 -0.61
C MET A 211 7.96 -10.59 0.33
N TYR A 212 7.36 -9.43 0.44
CA TYR A 212 7.71 -8.32 1.32
C TYR A 212 6.52 -7.98 2.21
N MET A 213 6.73 -7.14 3.22
CA MET A 213 5.63 -6.49 3.94
C MET A 213 5.93 -5.03 4.20
N ASP A 214 4.90 -4.19 4.25
CA ASP A 214 5.03 -2.88 4.84
C ASP A 214 4.46 -2.86 6.28
N ILE A 215 4.97 -1.94 7.08
CA ILE A 215 4.58 -1.78 8.48
C ILE A 215 3.66 -0.58 8.70
N SER A 216 3.01 -0.12 7.65
CA SER A 216 2.09 1.01 7.68
C SER A 216 0.88 0.74 8.57
N GLY A 217 0.32 1.79 9.15
CA GLY A 217 -0.84 1.68 10.05
C GLY A 217 -0.56 0.91 11.35
N ILE A 218 0.67 0.49 11.60
CA ILE A 218 1.12 -0.06 12.89
C ILE A 218 1.70 1.09 13.71
N PRO A 219 1.18 1.40 14.90
CA PRO A 219 1.83 2.38 15.77
C PRO A 219 3.28 1.95 16.04
N PRO A 220 4.30 2.78 15.73
CA PRO A 220 5.69 2.34 15.82
C PRO A 220 6.08 1.78 17.19
N GLN A 221 5.53 2.34 18.28
CA GLN A 221 5.77 1.84 19.63
C GLN A 221 5.21 0.42 19.89
N LYS A 222 4.30 -0.08 19.03
CA LYS A 222 3.77 -1.44 19.08
C LYS A 222 4.47 -2.41 18.14
N LEU A 223 5.39 -1.91 17.31
CA LEU A 223 6.00 -2.71 16.25
C LEU A 223 6.73 -3.95 16.80
N LEU A 224 7.51 -3.79 17.87
CA LEU A 224 8.26 -4.90 18.46
C LEU A 224 7.38 -5.85 19.30
N GLU A 225 6.19 -5.41 19.73
CA GLU A 225 5.18 -6.29 20.31
C GLU A 225 4.59 -7.21 19.22
N TYR A 226 4.32 -6.66 18.03
CA TYR A 226 3.75 -7.40 16.91
C TYR A 226 4.78 -8.23 16.16
N PHE A 227 5.98 -7.71 16.00
CA PHE A 227 7.09 -8.35 15.29
C PHE A 227 8.38 -8.32 16.12
N PRO A 228 8.48 -9.13 17.21
CA PRO A 228 9.65 -9.13 18.10
C PRO A 228 10.95 -9.57 17.39
N ARG A 229 10.83 -10.19 16.21
CA ARG A 229 11.95 -10.65 15.39
C ARG A 229 12.01 -9.93 14.03
N ILE A 230 11.59 -8.67 13.96
CA ILE A 230 11.52 -7.91 12.69
C ILE A 230 12.89 -7.79 12.01
N GLU A 231 13.97 -7.79 12.78
CA GLU A 231 15.33 -7.73 12.26
C GLU A 231 15.72 -8.96 11.43
N ASP A 232 15.16 -10.15 11.72
CA ASP A 232 15.37 -11.36 10.92
C ASP A 232 14.88 -11.24 9.48
N ILE A 233 13.97 -10.31 9.23
CA ILE A 233 13.35 -10.07 7.92
C ILE A 233 13.56 -8.63 7.43
N ALA A 234 14.47 -7.88 8.04
CA ALA A 234 14.67 -6.46 7.75
C ALA A 234 14.93 -6.15 6.27
N ASP A 235 15.49 -7.10 5.50
CA ASP A 235 15.72 -6.97 4.05
C ASP A 235 14.43 -7.01 3.20
N LYS A 236 13.29 -7.34 3.81
CA LYS A 236 11.98 -7.50 3.15
C LYS A 236 10.88 -6.65 3.80
N VAL A 237 11.23 -5.81 4.76
CA VAL A 237 10.29 -4.89 5.40
C VAL A 237 10.41 -3.51 4.78
N LEU A 238 9.27 -2.88 4.53
CA LEU A 238 9.16 -1.57 3.91
C LEU A 238 8.52 -0.60 4.90
N TRP A 239 9.03 0.63 4.92
CA TRP A 239 8.42 1.71 5.69
C TRP A 239 7.20 2.25 4.96
N GLY A 240 6.10 2.44 5.70
CA GLY A 240 4.91 3.15 5.29
C GLY A 240 4.20 3.70 6.51
N THR A 241 3.52 4.82 6.38
CA THR A 241 2.76 5.42 7.48
C THR A 241 1.28 5.06 7.47
N ASP A 242 0.68 4.86 6.31
CA ASP A 242 -0.77 4.79 6.09
C ASP A 242 -1.48 6.14 6.31
N TRP A 243 -0.70 7.25 6.34
CA TRP A 243 -1.28 8.59 6.50
C TRP A 243 -2.04 9.01 5.22
N PRO A 244 -3.17 9.68 5.33
CA PRO A 244 -3.95 10.08 6.49
C PRO A 244 -5.06 9.07 6.88
N GLY A 245 -4.79 7.78 6.78
CA GLY A 245 -5.73 6.72 7.16
C GLY A 245 -6.24 6.85 8.60
N PRO A 246 -7.37 6.21 8.91
CA PRO A 246 -7.94 6.21 10.26
C PRO A 246 -6.93 5.73 11.30
N GLY A 247 -6.76 6.50 12.39
CA GLY A 247 -5.80 6.17 13.46
C GLY A 247 -4.35 6.60 13.21
N VAL A 248 -4.04 7.20 12.04
CA VAL A 248 -2.71 7.75 11.73
C VAL A 248 -2.76 9.28 11.75
N PRO A 249 -2.39 9.93 12.85
CA PRO A 249 -2.56 11.38 12.99
C PRO A 249 -1.56 12.18 12.14
N GLU A 250 -0.31 11.73 12.04
CA GLU A 250 0.76 12.45 11.36
C GLU A 250 1.91 11.55 10.91
N ILE A 251 2.65 12.00 9.90
CA ILE A 251 3.83 11.28 9.37
C ILE A 251 5.04 11.49 10.30
N LYS A 252 5.27 12.74 10.76
CA LYS A 252 6.47 13.12 11.54
C LYS A 252 6.66 12.28 12.79
N GLY A 253 5.64 12.22 13.62
CA GLY A 253 5.69 11.49 14.89
C GLY A 253 5.88 9.99 14.69
N ASN A 254 5.37 9.42 13.58
CA ASN A 254 5.61 8.01 13.26
C ASN A 254 7.10 7.77 12.91
N ILE A 255 7.71 8.64 12.11
CA ILE A 255 9.14 8.57 11.79
C ILE A 255 10.01 8.67 13.04
N GLU A 256 9.74 9.66 13.91
CA GLU A 256 10.49 9.88 15.14
C GLU A 256 10.41 8.68 16.09
N LYS A 257 9.20 8.14 16.29
CA LYS A 257 8.96 6.95 17.12
C LYS A 257 9.62 5.71 16.56
N PHE A 258 9.60 5.50 15.24
CA PHE A 258 10.29 4.37 14.62
C PHE A 258 11.81 4.47 14.80
N ARG A 259 12.40 5.65 14.56
CA ARG A 259 13.83 5.87 14.76
C ARG A 259 14.28 5.63 16.19
N ALA A 260 13.41 5.86 17.17
CA ALA A 260 13.69 5.63 18.59
C ALA A 260 13.59 4.16 19.04
N LEU A 261 13.12 3.25 18.17
CA LEU A 261 13.03 1.83 18.52
C LEU A 261 14.41 1.22 18.76
N PRO A 262 14.54 0.25 19.70
CA PRO A 262 15.78 -0.45 20.00
C PRO A 262 16.06 -1.56 18.98
N ILE A 263 16.20 -1.20 17.72
CA ILE A 263 16.63 -2.07 16.60
C ILE A 263 17.89 -1.47 15.97
N HIS A 264 18.71 -2.32 15.35
CA HIS A 264 19.99 -1.90 14.77
C HIS A 264 19.81 -0.85 13.65
N ASP A 265 20.73 0.10 13.58
CA ASP A 265 20.66 1.17 12.60
C ASP A 265 20.69 0.68 11.14
N GLU A 266 21.38 -0.44 10.89
CA GLU A 266 21.35 -1.09 9.58
C GLU A 266 19.93 -1.57 9.21
N ALA A 267 19.22 -2.21 10.15
CA ALA A 267 17.84 -2.64 9.93
C ALA A 267 16.90 -1.44 9.72
N LYS A 268 17.09 -0.36 10.51
CA LYS A 268 16.34 0.90 10.29
C LYS A 268 16.57 1.46 8.88
N ARG A 269 17.82 1.48 8.42
CA ARG A 269 18.18 1.98 7.09
C ARG A 269 17.51 1.16 5.98
N LYS A 270 17.58 -0.17 6.07
CA LYS A 270 16.92 -1.07 5.12
C LYS A 270 15.42 -0.83 5.07
N ILE A 271 14.76 -0.75 6.22
CA ILE A 271 13.32 -0.56 6.34
C ILE A 271 12.89 0.82 5.83
N LEU A 272 13.58 1.88 6.24
CA LEU A 272 13.22 3.27 5.90
C LEU A 272 13.51 3.62 4.44
N TYR A 273 14.47 2.95 3.79
CA TYR A 273 14.94 3.40 2.48
C TYR A 273 15.35 2.28 1.52
N ASP A 274 16.36 1.47 1.85
CA ASP A 274 17.08 0.64 0.87
C ASP A 274 16.14 -0.35 0.15
N ASN A 275 15.23 -0.99 0.89
CA ASN A 275 14.31 -1.98 0.32
C ASN A 275 13.34 -1.33 -0.67
N ALA A 276 12.76 -0.20 -0.31
CA ALA A 276 11.86 0.53 -1.20
C ALA A 276 12.60 1.10 -2.42
N ALA A 277 13.83 1.61 -2.24
CA ALA A 277 14.65 2.10 -3.34
C ALA A 277 14.99 1.00 -4.35
N ARG A 278 15.21 -0.25 -3.87
CA ARG A 278 15.45 -1.41 -4.72
C ARG A 278 14.21 -1.85 -5.50
N LEU A 279 13.04 -1.84 -4.87
CA LEU A 279 11.77 -2.25 -5.51
C LEU A 279 11.22 -1.19 -6.47
N PHE A 280 11.49 0.06 -6.20
CA PHE A 280 11.01 1.20 -6.99
C PHE A 280 12.20 2.05 -7.46
N PRO A 281 13.02 1.57 -8.41
CA PRO A 281 14.11 2.37 -8.98
C PRO A 281 13.57 3.64 -9.64
N ARG A 282 14.43 4.70 -9.75
CA ARG A 282 14.10 5.97 -10.44
C ARG A 282 14.01 5.79 -11.93
#